data_4bd7c1d816ed93f2ed5298ae8dbc5666
#
_entry.id   4bd7c1d816ed93f2ed5298ae8dbc5666
#
_cell.length_a   1.000
_cell.length_b   1.000
_cell.length_c   1.000
_cell.angle_alpha   90.00
_cell.angle_beta   90.00
_cell.angle_gamma   90.00
#
_symmetry.space_group_name_H-M   'P 1'
#
loop_
_entity.id
_entity.type
_entity.pdbx_description
1 polymer ?
#
loop_
_entity_poly.entity_id
_entity_poly.type
_entity_poly.pdbx_seq_one_letter_code
_entity_poly.pdbx_strand_id
1 'polypeptide(L)'
;MKLNQEDILNRQTILNIEVEPEELDGFLNRAYQRLVRRVVVPGFRKGKAPRTMVERLVGYDRLLDEALEILVPEITSTAVQTQGLEISTMPEVEVVETTPVKIKATVALTPGVNLGDYRSLRIPVEEINIEDSKIHETLEEIRRDSSIWEPIDRPAQIDDLVVIDVDGTVDGTQLFQQKDTNYVITQEPLPLPGFGDALAGMTKGESKEFSLVLPDEFPEPDMRGKTCEITVITKEIKERSLPDLDDEFAAGIGQGYESLNALEKDIEERLRTSAQTLSDRNYEESVMEKVLELSTLELPPLLLKREIDHLLHEQQDEGGTHTDLSDYVAKVGKSEEQVRQELSPQAETRLK
;
A
#
# COMPACT_ATOMS: atom_id res chain seq x y z
N MET A 1 34.09 24.03 19.27
CA MET A 1 33.51 23.62 17.97
C MET A 1 33.76 24.70 16.95
N LYS A 2 34.40 24.38 15.81
CA LYS A 2 34.47 25.26 14.65
C LYS A 2 33.44 24.80 13.63
N LEU A 3 32.61 25.74 13.15
CA LEU A 3 31.50 25.49 12.25
C LEU A 3 31.68 26.32 10.98
N ASN A 4 31.62 25.65 9.84
CA ASN A 4 31.61 26.28 8.52
C ASN A 4 30.41 25.76 7.74
N GLN A 5 29.56 26.69 7.25
CA GLN A 5 28.41 26.37 6.41
C GLN A 5 28.76 26.66 4.95
N GLU A 6 28.44 25.72 4.08
CA GLU A 6 28.50 25.92 2.64
C GLU A 6 27.28 26.67 2.12
N ASP A 7 27.35 27.18 0.88
CA ASP A 7 26.23 27.88 0.25
C ASP A 7 24.98 27.00 0.16
N ILE A 8 23.82 27.63 0.34
CA ILE A 8 22.55 26.94 0.19
C ILE A 8 22.24 26.76 -1.29
N LEU A 9 22.19 25.50 -1.74
CA LEU A 9 21.81 25.13 -3.09
C LEU A 9 20.62 24.18 -3.05
N ASN A 10 19.58 24.46 -3.85
CA ASN A 10 18.38 23.63 -3.90
C ASN A 10 17.78 23.33 -2.51
N ARG A 11 17.70 24.34 -1.64
CA ARG A 11 17.22 24.21 -0.26
C ARG A 11 17.99 23.19 0.58
N GLN A 12 19.25 22.99 0.28
CA GLN A 12 20.15 22.10 1.02
C GLN A 12 21.48 22.81 1.27
N THR A 13 22.09 22.55 2.42
CA THR A 13 23.42 23.04 2.77
C THR A 13 24.22 21.97 3.45
N ILE A 14 25.53 22.16 3.50
CA ILE A 14 26.48 21.28 4.18
C ILE A 14 27.08 22.04 5.35
N LEU A 15 27.01 21.46 6.52
CA LEU A 15 27.69 21.94 7.71
C LEU A 15 28.97 21.12 7.94
N ASN A 16 30.11 21.77 7.81
CA ASN A 16 31.41 21.18 8.14
C ASN A 16 31.73 21.55 9.60
N ILE A 17 31.77 20.57 10.48
CA ILE A 17 31.93 20.72 11.91
C ILE A 17 33.26 20.10 12.33
N GLU A 18 34.14 20.89 12.93
CA GLU A 18 35.40 20.43 13.54
C GLU A 18 35.28 20.51 15.06
N VAL A 19 35.41 19.36 15.72
CA VAL A 19 35.28 19.23 17.18
C VAL A 19 36.59 19.52 17.83
N GLU A 20 36.60 20.42 18.80
CA GLU A 20 37.81 20.75 19.54
C GLU A 20 38.17 19.63 20.53
N PRO A 21 39.48 19.41 20.81
CA PRO A 21 39.92 18.31 21.68
C PRO A 21 39.32 18.36 23.10
N GLU A 22 39.05 19.54 23.62
CA GLU A 22 38.48 19.73 24.95
C GLU A 22 37.00 19.29 24.98
N GLU A 23 36.24 19.56 23.91
CA GLU A 23 34.87 19.10 23.76
C GLU A 23 34.84 17.58 23.58
N LEU A 24 35.71 17.01 22.75
CA LEU A 24 35.82 15.57 22.53
C LEU A 24 36.10 14.81 23.83
N ASP A 25 36.96 15.35 24.71
CA ASP A 25 37.27 14.70 25.99
C ASP A 25 36.02 14.60 26.90
N GLY A 26 35.13 15.60 26.84
CA GLY A 26 33.83 15.55 27.50
C GLY A 26 32.98 14.37 27.05
N PHE A 27 32.92 14.12 25.74
CA PHE A 27 32.18 12.99 25.17
C PHE A 27 32.86 11.64 25.43
N LEU A 28 34.18 11.57 25.35
CA LEU A 28 34.95 10.39 25.74
C LEU A 28 34.71 10.01 27.23
N ASN A 29 34.55 10.99 28.12
CA ASN A 29 34.19 10.72 29.50
C ASN A 29 32.75 10.18 29.64
N ARG A 30 31.81 10.67 28.85
CA ARG A 30 30.43 10.15 28.82
C ARG A 30 30.38 8.72 28.24
N ALA A 31 31.11 8.44 27.18
CA ALA A 31 31.29 7.12 26.59
C ALA A 31 31.91 6.13 27.60
N TYR A 32 32.97 6.55 28.29
CA TYR A 32 33.54 5.76 29.37
C TYR A 32 32.50 5.41 30.43
N GLN A 33 31.63 6.34 30.87
CA GLN A 33 30.58 6.07 31.85
C GLN A 33 29.55 5.04 31.38
N ARG A 34 29.32 4.93 30.08
CA ARG A 34 28.49 3.88 29.50
C ARG A 34 29.23 2.54 29.46
N LEU A 35 30.48 2.53 28.93
CA LEU A 35 31.26 1.33 28.74
C LEU A 35 31.66 0.67 30.08
N VAL A 36 32.06 1.44 31.10
CA VAL A 36 32.47 0.88 32.40
C VAL A 36 31.35 0.06 33.08
N ARG A 37 30.09 0.35 32.75
CA ARG A 37 28.93 -0.41 33.22
C ARG A 37 28.67 -1.69 32.44
N ARG A 38 29.19 -1.80 31.22
CA ARG A 38 28.97 -2.94 30.30
C ARG A 38 30.12 -3.94 30.35
N VAL A 39 31.35 -3.45 30.51
CA VAL A 39 32.59 -4.26 30.46
C VAL A 39 33.01 -4.72 31.87
N VAL A 40 33.60 -5.92 31.93
CA VAL A 40 34.23 -6.44 33.15
C VAL A 40 35.73 -6.23 33.06
N VAL A 41 36.25 -5.36 33.94
CA VAL A 41 37.68 -5.07 34.00
C VAL A 41 38.30 -5.90 35.13
N PRO A 42 39.31 -6.76 34.83
CA PRO A 42 39.99 -7.58 35.87
C PRO A 42 40.51 -6.70 37.00
N GLY A 43 40.25 -7.12 38.24
CA GLY A 43 40.70 -6.42 39.44
C GLY A 43 39.80 -5.25 39.90
N PHE A 44 38.70 -4.95 39.19
CA PHE A 44 37.76 -3.92 39.57
C PHE A 44 36.31 -4.42 39.65
N ARG A 45 35.56 -3.82 40.59
CA ARG A 45 34.11 -4.06 40.65
C ARG A 45 33.46 -3.40 39.40
N LYS A 46 32.47 -4.07 38.77
CA LYS A 46 31.75 -3.58 37.61
C LYS A 46 31.28 -2.13 37.84
N GLY A 47 31.58 -1.25 36.89
CA GLY A 47 31.26 0.17 36.95
C GLY A 47 32.22 1.04 37.79
N LYS A 48 33.33 0.52 38.30
CA LYS A 48 34.28 1.23 39.17
C LYS A 48 35.73 1.28 38.64
N ALA A 49 36.02 0.70 37.51
CA ALA A 49 37.34 0.76 36.89
C ALA A 49 37.62 2.19 36.39
N PRO A 50 38.85 2.74 36.58
CA PRO A 50 39.24 4.05 36.02
C PRO A 50 39.22 4.06 34.49
N ARG A 51 39.02 5.24 33.87
CA ARG A 51 38.99 5.41 32.38
C ARG A 51 40.20 4.78 31.70
N THR A 52 41.41 5.02 32.22
CA THR A 52 42.64 4.50 31.65
C THR A 52 42.70 2.96 31.60
N MET A 53 42.06 2.30 32.58
CA MET A 53 42.00 0.83 32.60
C MET A 53 40.95 0.28 31.66
N VAL A 54 39.80 0.98 31.51
CA VAL A 54 38.78 0.63 30.52
C VAL A 54 39.33 0.84 29.10
N GLU A 55 39.94 1.98 28.84
CA GLU A 55 40.56 2.30 27.54
C GLU A 55 41.64 1.29 27.16
N ARG A 56 42.49 0.85 28.10
CA ARG A 56 43.50 -0.17 27.85
C ARG A 56 42.90 -1.52 27.53
N LEU A 57 41.71 -1.84 28.11
CA LEU A 57 41.02 -3.09 27.90
C LEU A 57 40.25 -3.15 26.56
N VAL A 58 39.52 -2.09 26.24
CA VAL A 58 38.63 -2.05 25.06
C VAL A 58 39.28 -1.44 23.83
N GLY A 59 40.37 -0.70 23.99
CA GLY A 59 41.03 0.13 22.95
C GLY A 59 40.45 1.54 22.88
N TYR A 60 41.29 2.47 22.40
CA TYR A 60 40.87 3.87 22.20
C TYR A 60 39.78 3.98 21.13
N ASP A 61 39.93 3.22 20.03
CA ASP A 61 38.99 3.27 18.91
C ASP A 61 37.55 2.94 19.33
N ARG A 62 37.37 1.88 20.12
CA ARG A 62 36.05 1.51 20.64
C ARG A 62 35.47 2.54 21.61
N LEU A 63 36.33 3.19 22.40
CA LEU A 63 35.90 4.28 23.27
C LEU A 63 35.50 5.50 22.44
N LEU A 64 36.20 5.77 21.36
CA LEU A 64 35.91 6.84 20.40
C LEU A 64 34.59 6.56 19.67
N ASP A 65 34.39 5.34 19.18
CA ASP A 65 33.13 4.96 18.52
C ASP A 65 31.91 5.21 19.42
N GLU A 66 31.96 4.75 20.69
CA GLU A 66 30.89 5.00 21.66
C GLU A 66 30.75 6.52 21.95
N ALA A 67 31.84 7.29 21.89
CA ALA A 67 31.79 8.75 22.07
C ALA A 67 31.14 9.41 20.83
N LEU A 68 31.45 8.96 19.61
CA LEU A 68 30.85 9.46 18.39
C LEU A 68 29.35 9.22 18.31
N GLU A 69 28.86 8.07 18.80
CA GLU A 69 27.42 7.81 18.89
C GLU A 69 26.66 8.88 19.72
N ILE A 70 27.30 9.46 20.72
CA ILE A 70 26.72 10.51 21.54
C ILE A 70 26.97 11.89 20.94
N LEU A 71 28.18 12.10 20.47
CA LEU A 71 28.70 13.38 19.99
C LEU A 71 27.99 13.82 18.71
N VAL A 72 27.89 12.92 17.73
CA VAL A 72 27.37 13.23 16.37
C VAL A 72 25.97 13.85 16.43
N PRO A 73 24.95 13.25 17.09
CA PRO A 73 23.62 13.83 17.17
C PRO A 73 23.59 15.17 17.91
N GLU A 74 24.33 15.28 19.03
CA GLU A 74 24.29 16.48 19.88
C GLU A 74 24.97 17.66 19.18
N ILE A 75 26.14 17.46 18.60
CA ILE A 75 26.88 18.52 17.89
C ILE A 75 26.16 18.95 16.63
N THR A 76 25.60 17.99 15.86
CA THR A 76 24.82 18.32 14.66
C THR A 76 23.61 19.17 15.02
N SER A 77 22.86 18.77 16.06
CA SER A 77 21.72 19.55 16.56
C SER A 77 22.11 20.96 16.96
N THR A 78 23.22 21.08 17.71
CA THR A 78 23.74 22.39 18.15
C THR A 78 24.18 23.24 16.96
N ALA A 79 24.81 22.65 15.95
CA ALA A 79 25.24 23.34 14.74
C ALA A 79 24.05 23.88 13.93
N VAL A 80 23.00 23.07 13.75
CA VAL A 80 21.74 23.48 13.08
C VAL A 80 21.10 24.64 13.83
N GLN A 81 20.97 24.55 15.16
CA GLN A 81 20.40 25.62 15.99
C GLN A 81 21.23 26.92 15.94
N THR A 82 22.55 26.80 15.98
CA THR A 82 23.46 27.96 15.95
C THR A 82 23.36 28.72 14.64
N GLN A 83 23.13 28.01 13.52
CA GLN A 83 22.92 28.63 12.21
C GLN A 83 21.46 29.08 11.98
N GLY A 84 20.54 28.78 12.91
CA GLY A 84 19.12 29.16 12.76
C GLY A 84 18.43 28.50 11.58
N LEU A 85 18.85 27.27 11.19
CA LEU A 85 18.32 26.58 10.04
C LEU A 85 17.01 25.88 10.38
N GLU A 86 15.97 26.11 9.55
CA GLU A 86 14.72 25.37 9.60
C GLU A 86 14.83 24.12 8.75
N ILE A 87 14.99 22.97 9.39
CA ILE A 87 15.23 21.69 8.75
C ILE A 87 13.91 20.95 8.44
N SER A 88 13.81 20.34 7.28
CA SER A 88 12.67 19.50 6.88
C SER A 88 12.79 18.04 7.33
N THR A 89 14.01 17.58 7.54
CA THR A 89 14.29 16.19 7.92
C THR A 89 15.60 16.11 8.71
N MET A 90 15.85 14.99 9.41
CA MET A 90 17.13 14.79 10.12
C MET A 90 18.30 14.91 9.14
N PRO A 91 19.38 15.61 9.51
CA PRO A 91 20.60 15.69 8.69
C PRO A 91 21.19 14.32 8.40
N GLU A 92 21.76 14.15 7.20
CA GLU A 92 22.61 13.01 6.88
C GLU A 92 24.04 13.36 7.32
N VAL A 93 24.62 12.52 8.18
CA VAL A 93 25.88 12.85 8.86
C VAL A 93 26.96 11.83 8.51
N GLU A 94 28.10 12.32 8.09
CA GLU A 94 29.30 11.54 7.79
C GLU A 94 30.47 12.03 8.67
N VAL A 95 31.16 11.08 9.32
CA VAL A 95 32.41 11.38 10.04
C VAL A 95 33.57 11.26 9.03
N VAL A 96 34.14 12.40 8.63
CA VAL A 96 35.19 12.46 7.59
C VAL A 96 36.55 12.12 8.17
N GLU A 97 36.85 12.61 9.36
CA GLU A 97 38.10 12.39 10.08
C GLU A 97 37.84 12.16 11.57
N THR A 98 38.67 11.34 12.18
CA THR A 98 38.57 11.03 13.63
C THR A 98 39.69 11.71 14.44
N THR A 99 40.71 12.27 13.79
CA THR A 99 41.83 12.96 14.46
C THR A 99 42.36 14.14 13.61
N PRO A 100 41.89 15.38 13.80
CA PRO A 100 40.76 15.81 14.66
C PRO A 100 39.40 15.28 14.17
N VAL A 101 38.41 15.21 15.06
CA VAL A 101 37.05 14.78 14.64
C VAL A 101 36.43 15.84 13.74
N LYS A 102 36.20 15.48 12.49
CA LYS A 102 35.48 16.31 11.51
C LYS A 102 34.25 15.59 11.02
N ILE A 103 33.16 16.33 11.06
CA ILE A 103 31.83 15.85 10.71
C ILE A 103 31.30 16.70 9.57
N LYS A 104 30.76 16.03 8.56
CA LYS A 104 30.04 16.65 7.45
C LYS A 104 28.55 16.31 7.61
N ALA A 105 27.72 17.31 7.85
CA ALA A 105 26.30 17.15 7.99
C ALA A 105 25.57 17.78 6.80
N THR A 106 24.89 16.99 6.01
CA THR A 106 24.05 17.44 4.91
C THR A 106 22.66 17.74 5.46
N VAL A 107 22.24 18.99 5.36
CA VAL A 107 21.02 19.51 5.95
C VAL A 107 20.05 19.92 4.87
N ALA A 108 18.86 19.28 4.85
CA ALA A 108 17.76 19.68 4.00
C ALA A 108 16.90 20.72 4.72
N LEU A 109 16.74 21.87 4.11
CA LEU A 109 15.89 22.96 4.60
C LEU A 109 14.43 22.73 4.18
N THR A 110 13.52 23.45 4.82
CA THR A 110 12.11 23.44 4.44
C THR A 110 11.95 23.77 2.94
N PRO A 111 11.19 22.96 2.17
CA PRO A 111 10.96 23.21 0.75
C PRO A 111 10.42 24.62 0.48
N GLY A 112 10.88 25.22 -0.60
CA GLY A 112 10.32 26.49 -1.08
C GLY A 112 9.13 26.23 -1.97
N VAL A 113 7.97 26.80 -1.66
CA VAL A 113 6.74 26.68 -2.45
C VAL A 113 6.34 28.04 -2.99
N ASN A 114 6.16 28.15 -4.31
CA ASN A 114 5.56 29.28 -4.96
C ASN A 114 4.34 28.82 -5.76
N LEU A 115 3.14 29.15 -5.30
CA LEU A 115 1.87 28.67 -5.86
C LEU A 115 1.51 29.29 -7.22
N GLY A 116 2.26 30.30 -7.70
CA GLY A 116 1.91 31.03 -8.90
C GLY A 116 0.57 31.78 -8.77
N ASP A 117 -0.09 32.05 -9.89
CA ASP A 117 -1.40 32.74 -9.90
C ASP A 117 -2.57 31.76 -9.85
N TYR A 118 -2.68 31.03 -8.73
CA TYR A 118 -3.77 30.07 -8.50
C TYR A 118 -5.16 30.72 -8.45
N ARG A 119 -5.26 32.03 -8.21
CA ARG A 119 -6.53 32.76 -8.14
C ARG A 119 -7.19 32.96 -9.49
N SER A 120 -6.42 32.90 -10.57
CA SER A 120 -6.92 32.98 -11.94
C SER A 120 -7.50 31.68 -12.47
N LEU A 121 -7.29 30.55 -11.76
CA LEU A 121 -7.82 29.24 -12.14
C LEU A 121 -9.34 29.26 -12.30
N ARG A 122 -9.81 28.64 -13.37
CA ARG A 122 -11.23 28.39 -13.63
C ARG A 122 -11.37 26.97 -14.11
N ILE A 123 -12.00 26.14 -13.29
CA ILE A 123 -12.24 24.71 -13.56
C ILE A 123 -13.75 24.56 -13.72
N PRO A 124 -14.23 23.99 -14.82
CA PRO A 124 -15.65 23.72 -14.99
C PRO A 124 -16.10 22.63 -13.99
N VAL A 125 -17.25 22.83 -13.40
CA VAL A 125 -17.92 21.80 -12.58
C VAL A 125 -18.74 20.94 -13.54
N GLU A 126 -18.65 19.62 -13.42
CA GLU A 126 -19.48 18.69 -14.19
C GLU A 126 -20.90 18.71 -13.68
N GLU A 127 -21.87 18.87 -14.59
CA GLU A 127 -23.28 18.77 -14.24
C GLU A 127 -23.68 17.31 -14.03
N ILE A 128 -24.28 17.04 -12.88
CA ILE A 128 -24.75 15.68 -12.53
C ILE A 128 -26.14 15.50 -13.12
N ASN A 129 -26.23 14.57 -14.06
CA ASN A 129 -27.50 14.11 -14.60
C ASN A 129 -27.64 12.62 -14.32
N ILE A 130 -28.68 12.23 -13.61
CA ILE A 130 -29.03 10.82 -13.37
C ILE A 130 -30.03 10.41 -14.44
N GLU A 131 -29.63 9.49 -15.29
CA GLU A 131 -30.51 8.95 -16.32
C GLU A 131 -31.53 7.99 -15.70
N ASP A 132 -32.77 8.02 -16.19
CA ASP A 132 -33.83 7.10 -15.75
C ASP A 132 -33.44 5.61 -15.96
N SER A 133 -32.63 5.34 -16.97
CA SER A 133 -32.05 4.01 -17.23
C SER A 133 -31.29 3.48 -16.00
N LYS A 134 -30.53 4.36 -15.32
CA LYS A 134 -29.72 3.98 -14.15
C LYS A 134 -30.57 3.67 -12.92
N ILE A 135 -31.66 4.43 -12.75
CA ILE A 135 -32.65 4.15 -11.69
C ILE A 135 -33.28 2.78 -11.93
N HIS A 136 -33.68 2.51 -13.17
CA HIS A 136 -34.28 1.23 -13.53
C HIS A 136 -33.32 0.04 -13.38
N GLU A 137 -32.06 0.20 -13.80
CA GLU A 137 -31.01 -0.82 -13.59
C GLU A 137 -30.85 -1.15 -12.10
N THR A 138 -30.75 -0.11 -11.25
CA THR A 138 -30.60 -0.30 -9.80
C THR A 138 -31.82 -0.96 -9.19
N LEU A 139 -33.03 -0.59 -9.66
CA LEU A 139 -34.29 -1.22 -9.23
C LEU A 139 -34.31 -2.70 -9.61
N GLU A 140 -33.91 -3.07 -10.82
CA GLU A 140 -33.83 -4.45 -11.26
C GLU A 140 -32.75 -5.25 -10.52
N GLU A 141 -31.63 -4.62 -10.11
CA GLU A 141 -30.66 -5.25 -9.22
C GLU A 141 -31.26 -5.59 -7.87
N ILE A 142 -31.97 -4.64 -7.24
CA ILE A 142 -32.64 -4.86 -5.96
C ILE A 142 -33.70 -5.96 -6.11
N ARG A 143 -34.45 -5.98 -7.21
CA ARG A 143 -35.42 -7.03 -7.54
C ARG A 143 -34.78 -8.41 -7.63
N ARG A 144 -33.62 -8.52 -8.29
CA ARG A 144 -32.84 -9.77 -8.39
C ARG A 144 -32.35 -10.23 -7.03
N ASP A 145 -31.85 -9.31 -6.20
CA ASP A 145 -31.35 -9.63 -4.86
C ASP A 145 -32.49 -10.10 -3.92
N SER A 146 -33.69 -9.60 -4.14
CA SER A 146 -34.90 -9.98 -3.39
C SER A 146 -35.61 -11.22 -3.95
N SER A 147 -35.04 -11.86 -4.98
CA SER A 147 -35.61 -13.03 -5.63
C SER A 147 -35.61 -14.26 -4.71
N ILE A 148 -36.63 -15.10 -4.87
CA ILE A 148 -36.77 -16.40 -4.19
C ILE A 148 -36.38 -17.52 -5.14
N TRP A 149 -35.71 -18.54 -4.62
CA TRP A 149 -35.34 -19.73 -5.38
C TRP A 149 -36.42 -20.82 -5.22
N GLU A 150 -37.17 -21.11 -6.30
CA GLU A 150 -38.23 -22.13 -6.30
C GLU A 150 -37.72 -23.42 -6.96
N PRO A 151 -37.88 -24.59 -6.31
CA PRO A 151 -37.46 -25.87 -6.89
C PRO A 151 -38.30 -26.21 -8.12
N ILE A 152 -37.62 -26.71 -9.15
CA ILE A 152 -38.21 -27.09 -10.44
C ILE A 152 -37.76 -28.46 -10.92
N ASP A 153 -38.56 -29.08 -11.77
CA ASP A 153 -38.33 -30.42 -12.34
C ASP A 153 -38.05 -30.38 -13.87
N ARG A 154 -37.48 -29.28 -14.39
CA ARG A 154 -37.02 -29.16 -15.75
C ARG A 154 -35.47 -29.24 -15.83
N PRO A 155 -34.87 -29.47 -17.00
CA PRO A 155 -33.44 -29.33 -17.18
C PRO A 155 -32.96 -27.92 -16.80
N ALA A 156 -31.77 -27.85 -16.17
CA ALA A 156 -31.16 -26.62 -15.71
C ALA A 156 -30.84 -25.68 -16.90
N GLN A 157 -31.10 -24.40 -16.69
CA GLN A 157 -30.82 -23.33 -17.65
C GLN A 157 -29.85 -22.31 -17.04
N ILE A 158 -29.34 -21.42 -17.88
CA ILE A 158 -28.59 -20.25 -17.43
C ILE A 158 -29.49 -19.44 -16.47
N ASP A 159 -28.92 -18.87 -15.42
CA ASP A 159 -29.55 -18.16 -14.30
C ASP A 159 -30.32 -19.05 -13.29
N ASP A 160 -30.40 -20.38 -13.49
CA ASP A 160 -30.89 -21.28 -12.46
C ASP A 160 -29.83 -21.54 -11.37
N LEU A 161 -30.28 -21.77 -10.14
CA LEU A 161 -29.44 -22.24 -9.05
C LEU A 161 -29.51 -23.76 -8.99
N VAL A 162 -28.36 -24.39 -9.05
CA VAL A 162 -28.21 -25.83 -8.89
C VAL A 162 -27.54 -26.16 -7.57
N VAL A 163 -28.06 -27.14 -6.86
CA VAL A 163 -27.38 -27.75 -5.71
C VAL A 163 -26.63 -28.96 -6.22
N ILE A 164 -25.32 -28.93 -6.13
CA ILE A 164 -24.43 -29.94 -6.72
C ILE A 164 -23.47 -30.54 -5.71
N ASP A 165 -23.11 -31.81 -5.94
CA ASP A 165 -21.86 -32.35 -5.45
C ASP A 165 -20.84 -32.28 -6.58
N VAL A 166 -19.66 -31.73 -6.32
CA VAL A 166 -18.62 -31.55 -7.32
C VAL A 166 -17.29 -32.12 -6.80
N ASP A 167 -16.63 -32.89 -7.65
CA ASP A 167 -15.30 -33.46 -7.40
C ASP A 167 -14.43 -33.13 -8.62
N GLY A 168 -13.25 -32.56 -8.36
CA GLY A 168 -12.29 -32.18 -9.41
C GLY A 168 -10.93 -32.83 -9.17
N THR A 169 -10.38 -33.46 -10.20
CA THR A 169 -9.07 -34.13 -10.16
C THR A 169 -8.17 -33.63 -11.30
N VAL A 170 -6.87 -33.50 -11.03
CA VAL A 170 -5.85 -33.17 -12.02
C VAL A 170 -4.74 -34.23 -11.92
N ASP A 171 -4.43 -34.90 -13.03
CA ASP A 171 -3.42 -35.96 -13.09
C ASP A 171 -3.67 -37.07 -12.04
N GLY A 172 -4.94 -37.36 -11.69
CA GLY A 172 -5.32 -38.34 -10.69
C GLY A 172 -5.19 -37.86 -9.23
N THR A 173 -4.81 -36.61 -9.01
CA THR A 173 -4.75 -35.99 -7.68
C THR A 173 -6.00 -35.12 -7.47
N GLN A 174 -6.67 -35.31 -6.33
CA GLN A 174 -7.86 -34.53 -5.99
C GLN A 174 -7.48 -33.05 -5.77
N LEU A 175 -8.12 -32.17 -6.54
CA LEU A 175 -7.94 -30.73 -6.45
C LEU A 175 -8.97 -30.10 -5.50
N PHE A 176 -10.24 -30.46 -5.66
CA PHE A 176 -11.32 -30.05 -4.77
C PHE A 176 -12.42 -31.10 -4.70
N GLN A 177 -13.14 -31.10 -3.61
CA GLN A 177 -14.36 -31.86 -3.41
C GLN A 177 -15.31 -31.05 -2.53
N GLN A 178 -16.51 -30.79 -3.04
CA GLN A 178 -17.57 -30.07 -2.33
C GLN A 178 -18.91 -30.81 -2.48
N LYS A 179 -19.66 -30.79 -1.41
CA LYS A 179 -21.00 -31.39 -1.37
C LYS A 179 -22.06 -30.36 -1.01
N ASP A 180 -23.23 -30.51 -1.57
CA ASP A 180 -24.40 -29.65 -1.33
C ASP A 180 -24.06 -28.16 -1.62
N THR A 181 -23.23 -27.91 -2.64
CA THR A 181 -22.81 -26.57 -3.01
C THR A 181 -23.88 -25.92 -3.91
N ASN A 182 -24.26 -24.71 -3.55
CA ASN A 182 -25.13 -23.88 -4.37
C ASN A 182 -24.31 -23.18 -5.45
N TYR A 183 -24.71 -23.36 -6.71
CA TYR A 183 -24.10 -22.68 -7.83
C TYR A 183 -25.17 -22.13 -8.77
N VAL A 184 -25.06 -20.82 -9.08
CA VAL A 184 -25.92 -20.19 -10.10
C VAL A 184 -25.22 -20.38 -11.45
N ILE A 185 -25.92 -20.97 -12.41
CA ILE A 185 -25.38 -21.23 -13.74
C ILE A 185 -25.22 -19.89 -14.47
N THR A 186 -23.98 -19.45 -14.66
CA THR A 186 -23.66 -18.22 -15.38
C THR A 186 -22.77 -18.50 -16.58
N GLN A 187 -22.73 -17.57 -17.53
CA GLN A 187 -21.78 -17.60 -18.65
C GLN A 187 -20.41 -17.03 -18.24
N GLU A 188 -20.29 -16.51 -17.03
CA GLU A 188 -19.04 -16.02 -16.53
C GLU A 188 -18.00 -17.15 -16.33
N PRO A 189 -16.70 -16.85 -16.45
CA PRO A 189 -15.64 -17.87 -16.36
C PRO A 189 -15.35 -18.33 -14.91
N LEU A 190 -16.31 -18.22 -14.01
CA LEU A 190 -16.18 -18.60 -12.61
C LEU A 190 -17.06 -19.83 -12.28
N PRO A 191 -16.60 -20.81 -11.48
CA PRO A 191 -15.22 -20.92 -10.92
C PRO A 191 -14.15 -21.28 -11.95
N LEU A 192 -14.58 -21.86 -13.08
CA LEU A 192 -13.71 -22.24 -14.21
C LEU A 192 -14.41 -21.92 -15.54
N PRO A 193 -13.68 -21.49 -16.58
CA PRO A 193 -14.25 -21.24 -17.90
C PRO A 193 -14.98 -22.49 -18.44
N GLY A 194 -16.25 -22.31 -18.84
CA GLY A 194 -17.08 -23.39 -19.38
C GLY A 194 -17.78 -24.28 -18.34
N PHE A 195 -17.60 -24.01 -17.05
CA PHE A 195 -18.25 -24.78 -15.99
C PHE A 195 -19.80 -24.62 -16.03
N GLY A 196 -20.29 -23.39 -16.15
CA GLY A 196 -21.71 -23.11 -16.29
C GLY A 196 -22.33 -23.78 -17.53
N ASP A 197 -21.65 -23.71 -18.65
CA ASP A 197 -22.12 -24.35 -19.91
C ASP A 197 -22.20 -25.87 -19.77
N ALA A 198 -21.28 -26.48 -19.02
CA ALA A 198 -21.30 -27.92 -18.79
C ALA A 198 -22.48 -28.34 -17.89
N LEU A 199 -22.97 -27.49 -17.00
CA LEU A 199 -24.11 -27.73 -16.13
C LEU A 199 -25.45 -27.46 -16.81
N ALA A 200 -25.47 -26.57 -17.79
CA ALA A 200 -26.68 -26.30 -18.55
C ALA A 200 -27.23 -27.58 -19.23
N GLY A 201 -28.54 -27.82 -19.09
CA GLY A 201 -29.23 -28.99 -19.60
C GLY A 201 -29.22 -30.19 -18.67
N MET A 202 -28.48 -30.20 -17.58
CA MET A 202 -28.53 -31.29 -16.60
C MET A 202 -29.88 -31.36 -15.89
N THR A 203 -30.27 -32.57 -15.53
CA THR A 203 -31.52 -32.86 -14.79
C THR A 203 -31.22 -33.24 -13.35
N LYS A 204 -32.23 -33.14 -12.49
CA LYS A 204 -32.10 -33.52 -11.08
C LYS A 204 -31.73 -35.02 -10.96
N GLY A 205 -30.69 -35.29 -10.13
CA GLY A 205 -30.15 -36.61 -9.89
C GLY A 205 -29.17 -37.09 -10.98
N GLU A 206 -28.91 -36.30 -12.02
CA GLU A 206 -27.97 -36.64 -13.10
C GLU A 206 -26.53 -36.45 -12.61
N SER A 207 -25.68 -37.39 -13.03
CA SER A 207 -24.23 -37.29 -12.88
C SER A 207 -23.58 -37.06 -14.22
N LYS A 208 -22.68 -36.08 -14.33
CA LYS A 208 -21.96 -35.74 -15.56
C LYS A 208 -20.48 -35.60 -15.29
N GLU A 209 -19.68 -36.19 -16.17
CA GLU A 209 -18.24 -36.05 -16.15
C GLU A 209 -17.80 -35.21 -17.35
N PHE A 210 -16.94 -34.25 -17.14
CA PHE A 210 -16.39 -33.37 -18.15
C PHE A 210 -15.01 -32.87 -17.76
N SER A 211 -14.27 -32.33 -18.71
CA SER A 211 -12.92 -31.83 -18.48
C SER A 211 -12.84 -30.35 -18.86
N LEU A 212 -12.22 -29.55 -18.00
CA LEU A 212 -11.95 -28.13 -18.24
C LEU A 212 -10.45 -27.84 -18.06
N VAL A 213 -9.95 -26.85 -18.80
CA VAL A 213 -8.58 -26.41 -18.70
C VAL A 213 -8.50 -25.33 -17.62
N LEU A 214 -7.59 -25.48 -16.66
CA LEU A 214 -7.33 -24.48 -15.64
C LEU A 214 -6.70 -23.24 -16.27
N PRO A 215 -7.17 -22.03 -15.95
CA PRO A 215 -6.65 -20.80 -16.50
C PRO A 215 -5.20 -20.52 -16.10
N ASP A 216 -4.50 -19.70 -16.88
CA ASP A 216 -3.12 -19.30 -16.59
C ASP A 216 -2.98 -18.45 -15.33
N GLU A 217 -4.10 -17.90 -14.83
CA GLU A 217 -4.19 -17.09 -13.60
C GLU A 217 -4.55 -17.95 -12.38
N PHE A 218 -4.60 -19.27 -12.53
CA PHE A 218 -4.95 -20.15 -11.41
C PHE A 218 -3.95 -19.98 -10.24
N PRO A 219 -4.42 -19.98 -8.96
CA PRO A 219 -3.58 -19.68 -7.82
C PRO A 219 -2.34 -20.56 -7.71
N GLU A 220 -2.48 -21.87 -7.93
CA GLU A 220 -1.36 -22.80 -7.90
C GLU A 220 -0.62 -22.84 -9.25
N PRO A 221 0.65 -22.34 -9.29
CA PRO A 221 1.41 -22.27 -10.55
C PRO A 221 1.59 -23.63 -11.27
N ASP A 222 1.73 -24.71 -10.49
CA ASP A 222 1.95 -26.06 -10.99
C ASP A 222 0.70 -26.68 -11.65
N MET A 223 -0.47 -26.08 -11.47
CA MET A 223 -1.76 -26.53 -12.00
C MET A 223 -2.22 -25.76 -13.25
N ARG A 224 -1.57 -24.63 -13.55
CA ARG A 224 -1.94 -23.76 -14.69
C ARG A 224 -1.86 -24.47 -16.01
N GLY A 225 -2.87 -24.28 -16.85
CA GLY A 225 -2.95 -24.90 -18.18
C GLY A 225 -3.18 -26.41 -18.17
N LYS A 226 -3.29 -27.04 -16.99
CA LYS A 226 -3.61 -28.46 -16.91
C LYS A 226 -5.11 -28.71 -17.09
N THR A 227 -5.44 -29.94 -17.48
CA THR A 227 -6.82 -30.39 -17.60
C THR A 227 -7.31 -30.92 -16.26
N CYS A 228 -8.40 -30.33 -15.77
CA CYS A 228 -9.13 -30.81 -14.60
C CYS A 228 -10.29 -31.69 -15.04
N GLU A 229 -10.33 -32.92 -14.57
CA GLU A 229 -11.46 -33.84 -14.75
C GLU A 229 -12.46 -33.57 -13.63
N ILE A 230 -13.69 -33.20 -13.97
CA ILE A 230 -14.71 -32.79 -13.03
C ILE A 230 -15.92 -33.73 -13.13
N THR A 231 -16.31 -34.24 -11.98
CA THR A 231 -17.54 -35.03 -11.82
C THR A 231 -18.55 -34.20 -11.04
N VAL A 232 -19.73 -33.99 -11.57
CA VAL A 232 -20.81 -33.25 -10.91
C VAL A 232 -22.04 -34.12 -10.80
N ILE A 233 -22.70 -34.06 -9.64
CA ILE A 233 -24.02 -34.67 -9.39
C ILE A 233 -24.99 -33.56 -9.04
N THR A 234 -26.03 -33.37 -9.85
CA THR A 234 -27.06 -32.36 -9.61
C THR A 234 -28.13 -32.92 -8.65
N LYS A 235 -28.27 -32.34 -7.47
CA LYS A 235 -29.25 -32.76 -6.45
C LYS A 235 -30.60 -32.05 -6.59
N GLU A 236 -30.54 -30.73 -6.78
CA GLU A 236 -31.72 -29.87 -6.92
C GLU A 236 -31.45 -28.81 -7.98
N ILE A 237 -32.51 -28.41 -8.63
CA ILE A 237 -32.54 -27.28 -9.56
C ILE A 237 -33.59 -26.33 -9.08
N LYS A 238 -33.26 -25.04 -9.01
CA LYS A 238 -34.17 -23.99 -8.56
C LYS A 238 -34.12 -22.85 -9.57
N GLU A 239 -35.27 -22.37 -9.98
CA GLU A 239 -35.38 -21.18 -10.80
C GLU A 239 -35.51 -19.94 -9.94
N ARG A 240 -35.06 -18.81 -10.46
CA ARG A 240 -35.18 -17.53 -9.82
C ARG A 240 -36.59 -16.97 -10.05
N SER A 241 -37.40 -16.93 -9.00
CA SER A 241 -38.72 -16.27 -9.02
C SER A 241 -38.50 -14.80 -8.65
N LEU A 242 -38.70 -13.91 -9.61
CA LEU A 242 -38.58 -12.46 -9.39
C LEU A 242 -39.92 -11.93 -8.87
N PRO A 243 -39.93 -11.16 -7.76
CA PRO A 243 -41.14 -10.51 -7.30
C PRO A 243 -41.67 -9.49 -8.34
N ASP A 244 -42.96 -9.22 -8.36
CA ASP A 244 -43.50 -8.15 -9.18
C ASP A 244 -43.05 -6.77 -8.64
N LEU A 245 -42.82 -5.83 -9.54
CA LEU A 245 -42.47 -4.45 -9.16
C LEU A 245 -43.74 -3.69 -8.83
N ASP A 246 -44.17 -3.78 -7.57
CA ASP A 246 -45.36 -3.13 -7.03
C ASP A 246 -45.10 -2.52 -5.64
N ASP A 247 -46.13 -1.97 -5.03
CA ASP A 247 -46.02 -1.36 -3.71
C ASP A 247 -45.74 -2.40 -2.59
N GLU A 248 -46.16 -3.67 -2.79
CA GLU A 248 -45.88 -4.76 -1.85
C GLU A 248 -44.41 -5.14 -1.85
N PHE A 249 -43.80 -5.18 -3.05
CA PHE A 249 -42.33 -5.31 -3.20
C PHE A 249 -41.61 -4.19 -2.46
N ALA A 250 -41.98 -2.92 -2.73
CA ALA A 250 -41.35 -1.77 -2.09
C ALA A 250 -41.47 -1.79 -0.57
N ALA A 251 -42.62 -2.23 -0.04
CA ALA A 251 -42.79 -2.40 1.40
C ALA A 251 -41.90 -3.49 2.02
N GLY A 252 -41.53 -4.49 1.24
CA GLY A 252 -40.61 -5.58 1.66
C GLY A 252 -39.12 -5.19 1.65
N ILE A 253 -38.74 -4.10 0.98
CA ILE A 253 -37.37 -3.67 0.84
C ILE A 253 -36.90 -2.80 2.01
N GLY A 254 -35.77 -3.19 2.64
CA GLY A 254 -35.08 -2.39 3.65
C GLY A 254 -35.96 -1.99 4.84
N GLN A 255 -36.19 -0.69 4.98
CA GLN A 255 -37.02 -0.14 6.07
C GLN A 255 -38.52 -0.11 5.75
N GLY A 256 -38.92 -0.59 4.54
CA GLY A 256 -40.26 -0.53 4.02
C GLY A 256 -40.57 0.85 3.41
N TYR A 257 -40.92 0.85 2.12
CA TYR A 257 -41.36 2.05 1.41
C TYR A 257 -42.88 2.03 1.26
N GLU A 258 -43.51 3.21 1.31
CA GLU A 258 -44.96 3.33 1.19
C GLU A 258 -45.49 2.98 -0.22
N SER A 259 -44.60 3.06 -1.25
CA SER A 259 -44.93 2.76 -2.63
C SER A 259 -43.67 2.53 -3.47
N LEU A 260 -43.81 1.92 -4.66
CA LEU A 260 -42.74 1.75 -5.62
C LEU A 260 -42.13 3.11 -6.02
N ASN A 261 -42.96 4.13 -6.23
CA ASN A 261 -42.52 5.48 -6.53
C ASN A 261 -41.64 6.11 -5.40
N ALA A 262 -41.94 5.74 -4.13
CA ALA A 262 -41.10 6.18 -3.01
C ALA A 262 -39.72 5.50 -3.03
N LEU A 263 -39.66 4.21 -3.38
CA LEU A 263 -38.38 3.48 -3.58
C LEU A 263 -37.59 4.06 -4.75
N GLU A 264 -38.24 4.32 -5.89
CA GLU A 264 -37.57 4.93 -7.06
C GLU A 264 -36.97 6.31 -6.73
N LYS A 265 -37.69 7.14 -6.00
CA LYS A 265 -37.18 8.45 -5.55
C LYS A 265 -36.01 8.31 -4.58
N ASP A 266 -36.01 7.38 -3.68
CA ASP A 266 -34.91 7.12 -2.77
C ASP A 266 -33.66 6.63 -3.54
N ILE A 267 -33.86 5.75 -4.53
CA ILE A 267 -32.78 5.32 -5.44
C ILE A 267 -32.21 6.53 -6.19
N GLU A 268 -33.05 7.39 -6.78
CA GLU A 268 -32.61 8.59 -7.47
C GLU A 268 -31.79 9.50 -6.55
N GLU A 269 -32.26 9.75 -5.33
CA GLU A 269 -31.58 10.59 -4.34
C GLU A 269 -30.23 10.01 -3.92
N ARG A 270 -30.16 8.69 -3.72
CA ARG A 270 -28.89 8.00 -3.41
C ARG A 270 -27.91 8.06 -4.56
N LEU A 271 -28.37 7.78 -5.78
CA LEU A 271 -27.54 7.88 -6.99
C LEU A 271 -27.02 9.31 -7.17
N ARG A 272 -27.88 10.32 -6.98
CA ARG A 272 -27.51 11.74 -7.05
C ARG A 272 -26.47 12.10 -5.98
N THR A 273 -26.67 11.66 -4.74
CA THR A 273 -25.74 11.91 -3.64
C THR A 273 -24.39 11.26 -3.89
N SER A 274 -24.38 10.02 -4.38
CA SER A 274 -23.16 9.31 -4.73
C SER A 274 -22.42 9.99 -5.89
N ALA A 275 -23.14 10.37 -6.94
CA ALA A 275 -22.58 11.08 -8.09
C ALA A 275 -22.04 12.46 -7.69
N GLN A 276 -22.76 13.19 -6.79
CA GLN A 276 -22.27 14.46 -6.26
C GLN A 276 -20.95 14.29 -5.49
N THR A 277 -20.89 13.30 -4.58
CA THR A 277 -19.70 13.04 -3.80
C THR A 277 -18.49 12.69 -4.70
N LEU A 278 -18.73 11.90 -5.75
CA LEU A 278 -17.69 11.56 -6.72
C LEU A 278 -17.26 12.78 -7.54
N SER A 279 -18.23 13.59 -8.01
CA SER A 279 -17.93 14.82 -8.76
C SER A 279 -17.16 15.83 -7.91
N ASP A 280 -17.55 16.02 -6.65
CA ASP A 280 -16.85 16.92 -5.71
C ASP A 280 -15.41 16.47 -5.51
N ARG A 281 -15.18 15.16 -5.31
CA ARG A 281 -13.84 14.61 -5.18
C ARG A 281 -13.01 14.81 -6.45
N ASN A 282 -13.55 14.48 -7.62
CA ASN A 282 -12.87 14.68 -8.90
C ASN A 282 -12.54 16.17 -9.14
N TYR A 283 -13.46 17.05 -8.73
CA TYR A 283 -13.24 18.49 -8.81
C TYR A 283 -12.10 18.94 -7.89
N GLU A 284 -12.06 18.47 -6.63
CA GLU A 284 -10.97 18.74 -5.69
C GLU A 284 -9.63 18.24 -6.24
N GLU A 285 -9.59 17.02 -6.77
CA GLU A 285 -8.39 16.45 -7.39
C GLU A 285 -7.93 17.29 -8.59
N SER A 286 -8.86 17.71 -9.46
CA SER A 286 -8.57 18.57 -10.61
C SER A 286 -8.05 19.97 -10.20
N VAL A 287 -8.60 20.53 -9.12
CA VAL A 287 -8.12 21.80 -8.55
C VAL A 287 -6.69 21.64 -8.05
N MET A 288 -6.41 20.58 -7.29
CA MET A 288 -5.08 20.32 -6.77
C MET A 288 -4.06 20.11 -7.89
N GLU A 289 -4.41 19.31 -8.91
CA GLU A 289 -3.55 19.10 -10.08
C GLU A 289 -3.21 20.41 -10.78
N LYS A 290 -4.19 21.27 -11.03
CA LYS A 290 -3.97 22.57 -11.68
C LYS A 290 -3.17 23.54 -10.82
N VAL A 291 -3.34 23.52 -9.51
CA VAL A 291 -2.52 24.32 -8.59
C VAL A 291 -1.07 23.82 -8.59
N LEU A 292 -0.87 22.49 -8.59
CA LEU A 292 0.46 21.88 -8.68
C LEU A 292 1.17 22.22 -10.01
N GLU A 293 0.45 22.19 -11.13
CA GLU A 293 0.98 22.62 -12.45
C GLU A 293 1.49 24.07 -12.44
N LEU A 294 0.79 24.98 -11.75
CA LEU A 294 1.17 26.39 -11.66
C LEU A 294 2.26 26.65 -10.61
N SER A 295 2.43 25.74 -9.68
CA SER A 295 3.36 25.90 -8.57
C SER A 295 4.79 25.52 -8.97
N THR A 296 5.75 26.24 -8.41
CA THR A 296 7.16 25.85 -8.46
C THR A 296 7.60 25.41 -7.07
N LEU A 297 8.15 24.19 -7.01
CA LEU A 297 8.69 23.62 -5.78
C LEU A 297 10.22 23.52 -5.88
N GLU A 298 10.88 23.98 -4.83
CA GLU A 298 12.30 23.72 -4.62
C GLU A 298 12.44 22.63 -3.55
N LEU A 299 12.61 21.38 -4.02
CA LEU A 299 12.77 20.22 -3.15
C LEU A 299 14.26 19.97 -2.85
N PRO A 300 14.65 19.81 -1.56
CA PRO A 300 16.00 19.40 -1.21
C PRO A 300 16.31 18.01 -1.76
N PRO A 301 17.49 17.79 -2.40
CA PRO A 301 17.88 16.46 -2.90
C PRO A 301 17.89 15.37 -1.82
N LEU A 302 18.22 15.71 -0.58
CA LEU A 302 18.21 14.77 0.54
C LEU A 302 16.77 14.30 0.87
N LEU A 303 15.78 15.20 0.74
CA LEU A 303 14.38 14.83 0.97
C LEU A 303 13.89 13.88 -0.10
N LEU A 304 14.20 14.17 -1.37
CA LEU A 304 13.88 13.29 -2.50
C LEU A 304 14.53 11.90 -2.36
N LYS A 305 15.82 11.86 -1.97
CA LYS A 305 16.54 10.59 -1.72
C LYS A 305 15.81 9.74 -0.68
N ARG A 306 15.37 10.34 0.42
CA ARG A 306 14.65 9.63 1.49
C ARG A 306 13.28 9.12 1.06
N GLU A 307 12.55 9.90 0.28
CA GLU A 307 11.26 9.45 -0.24
C GLU A 307 11.42 8.26 -1.19
N ILE A 308 12.48 8.28 -2.02
CA ILE A 308 12.82 7.13 -2.87
C ILE A 308 13.17 5.91 -2.00
N ASP A 309 13.94 6.08 -0.93
CA ASP A 309 14.26 4.99 0.00
C ASP A 309 12.99 4.43 0.66
N HIS A 310 12.03 5.30 1.01
CA HIS A 310 10.73 4.90 1.58
C HIS A 310 9.90 4.09 0.57
N LEU A 311 9.79 4.57 -0.67
CA LEU A 311 9.09 3.86 -1.75
C LEU A 311 9.71 2.47 -2.03
N LEU A 312 11.03 2.36 -1.98
CA LEU A 312 11.73 1.10 -2.12
C LEU A 312 11.37 0.12 -0.99
N HIS A 313 11.25 0.61 0.25
CA HIS A 313 10.83 -0.22 1.38
C HIS A 313 9.37 -0.65 1.29
N GLU A 314 8.46 0.23 0.88
CA GLU A 314 7.04 -0.11 0.68
C GLU A 314 6.87 -1.23 -0.36
N GLN A 315 7.57 -1.15 -1.50
CA GLN A 315 7.51 -2.20 -2.53
C GLN A 315 8.06 -3.56 -2.06
N GLN A 316 8.98 -3.56 -1.09
CA GLN A 316 9.50 -4.77 -0.47
C GLN A 316 8.47 -5.43 0.46
N ASP A 317 7.73 -4.64 1.22
CA ASP A 317 6.72 -5.13 2.18
C ASP A 317 5.50 -5.74 1.47
N GLU A 318 5.07 -5.20 0.33
CA GLU A 318 4.00 -5.78 -0.50
C GLU A 318 4.37 -7.16 -1.08
N GLY A 319 5.64 -7.47 -1.25
CA GLY A 319 6.15 -8.76 -1.70
C GLY A 319 6.21 -9.87 -0.63
N GLY A 320 5.86 -9.58 0.64
CA GLY A 320 5.72 -10.56 1.73
C GLY A 320 7.01 -11.20 2.24
N THR A 321 8.18 -10.74 1.81
CA THR A 321 9.49 -11.15 2.33
C THR A 321 10.33 -9.90 2.60
N HIS A 322 10.77 -9.71 3.83
CA HIS A 322 11.81 -8.71 4.18
C HIS A 322 13.09 -9.04 3.39
N THR A 323 13.16 -8.58 2.17
CA THR A 323 14.33 -8.77 1.30
C THR A 323 15.17 -7.51 1.40
N ASP A 324 16.47 -7.65 1.59
CA ASP A 324 17.41 -6.53 1.56
C ASP A 324 17.34 -5.83 0.17
N LEU A 325 17.58 -4.52 0.11
CA LEU A 325 17.55 -3.73 -1.15
C LEU A 325 18.38 -4.40 -2.26
N SER A 326 19.53 -4.99 -1.90
CA SER A 326 20.40 -5.74 -2.82
C SER A 326 19.70 -6.94 -3.47
N ASP A 327 18.83 -7.64 -2.74
CA ASP A 327 18.09 -8.81 -3.23
C ASP A 327 16.92 -8.40 -4.13
N TYR A 328 16.25 -7.28 -3.83
CA TYR A 328 15.21 -6.71 -4.68
C TYR A 328 15.79 -6.28 -6.03
N VAL A 329 16.88 -5.53 -6.02
CA VAL A 329 17.61 -5.08 -7.20
C VAL A 329 18.06 -6.26 -8.06
N ALA A 330 18.55 -7.33 -7.43
CA ALA A 330 18.96 -8.55 -8.13
C ALA A 330 17.77 -9.29 -8.78
N LYS A 331 16.59 -9.31 -8.13
CA LYS A 331 15.36 -9.92 -8.69
C LYS A 331 14.82 -9.15 -9.90
N VAL A 332 14.91 -7.83 -9.87
CA VAL A 332 14.44 -6.95 -10.96
C VAL A 332 15.43 -6.90 -12.12
N GLY A 333 16.69 -7.33 -11.90
CA GLY A 333 17.73 -7.36 -12.93
C GLY A 333 18.21 -5.96 -13.37
N LYS A 334 18.01 -4.94 -12.53
CA LYS A 334 18.42 -3.55 -12.75
C LYS A 334 19.48 -3.15 -11.73
N SER A 335 20.20 -2.05 -11.98
CA SER A 335 21.07 -1.47 -10.94
C SER A 335 20.24 -0.64 -9.95
N GLU A 336 20.75 -0.47 -8.71
CA GLU A 336 20.12 0.39 -7.70
C GLU A 336 19.87 1.82 -8.23
N GLU A 337 20.83 2.35 -8.99
CA GLU A 337 20.74 3.68 -9.57
C GLU A 337 19.62 3.80 -10.61
N GLN A 338 19.39 2.75 -11.41
CA GLN A 338 18.28 2.69 -12.37
C GLN A 338 16.92 2.65 -11.67
N VAL A 339 16.81 1.86 -10.61
CA VAL A 339 15.56 1.79 -9.82
C VAL A 339 15.26 3.12 -9.13
N ARG A 340 16.28 3.78 -8.58
CA ARG A 340 16.14 5.11 -7.99
C ARG A 340 15.72 6.16 -9.02
N GLN A 341 16.24 6.12 -10.23
CA GLN A 341 15.85 7.02 -11.32
C GLN A 341 14.38 6.79 -11.76
N GLU A 342 13.93 5.54 -11.81
CA GLU A 342 12.54 5.22 -12.15
C GLU A 342 11.54 5.65 -11.07
N LEU A 343 11.93 5.60 -9.79
CA LEU A 343 11.09 6.02 -8.68
C LEU A 343 11.10 7.54 -8.43
N SER A 344 12.09 8.26 -8.96
CA SER A 344 12.22 9.70 -8.75
C SER A 344 10.98 10.50 -9.12
N PRO A 345 10.30 10.29 -10.26
CA PRO A 345 9.07 11.02 -10.59
C PRO A 345 7.92 10.74 -9.61
N GLN A 346 7.80 9.50 -9.12
CA GLN A 346 6.80 9.12 -8.15
C GLN A 346 7.09 9.75 -6.78
N ALA A 347 8.34 9.74 -6.34
CA ALA A 347 8.77 10.41 -5.12
C ALA A 347 8.56 11.93 -5.17
N GLU A 348 8.85 12.57 -6.31
CA GLU A 348 8.54 13.99 -6.50
C GLU A 348 7.05 14.27 -6.39
N THR A 349 6.20 13.43 -6.97
CA THR A 349 4.75 13.60 -6.92
C THR A 349 4.21 13.45 -5.49
N ARG A 350 4.77 12.53 -4.69
CA ARG A 350 4.39 12.37 -3.28
C ARG A 350 4.84 13.51 -2.38
N LEU A 351 5.94 14.16 -2.73
CA LEU A 351 6.47 15.31 -1.99
C LEU A 351 5.82 16.64 -2.38
N LYS A 352 5.10 16.68 -3.50
CA LYS A 352 4.32 17.84 -3.97
C LYS A 352 2.98 17.92 -3.29
#